data_1e16acd5d529709408ce17372fdd8707
#
_entry.id   1e16acd5d529709408ce17372fdd8707
#
_cell.length_a   1.000
_cell.length_b   1.000
_cell.length_c   1.000
_cell.angle_alpha   90.00
_cell.angle_beta   90.00
_cell.angle_gamma   90.00
#
_symmetry.space_group_name_H-M   'P 1'
#
loop_
_entity.id
_entity.type
_entity.pdbx_description
1 polymer ?
#
loop_
_entity_poly.entity_id
_entity_poly.type
_entity_poly.pdbx_seq_one_letter_code
_entity_poly.pdbx_strand_id
1 'polypeptide(L)'
;MVIICTTPSFVFSVIGAVKRSESKAVIMKHHGAVCMGTSYEDAFAVATALEDVCEKFIIERCCDISGKAVEAFSGVVDYVTDVIKSGDKYRAATEFAPCNSARKGNFLFVGEEGKHAAIIDLKSGAQVGGGEIPDSADLHWAIYKKRDDVNYIRHTKEENVVAMSRKGNTMKPLLDDLAQLCGPKIKTAIFNPNETLKTSKRVAKALGKNNAVLIKDNGAICVAGNEYDAEAVELVMEKGCKTAVGAELYAETKPIGTLDAHLMNFIYKVKYSKKAGK
;
A
#
# COMPACT_ATOMS: atom_id res chain seq x y z
N MET A 1 0.66 14.35 14.06
CA MET A 1 0.55 14.16 12.59
C MET A 1 1.29 15.31 11.92
N VAL A 2 2.43 15.07 11.27
CA VAL A 2 3.17 16.12 10.55
C VAL A 2 2.58 16.20 9.15
N ILE A 3 1.84 17.28 8.87
CA ILE A 3 1.37 17.57 7.52
C ILE A 3 2.58 18.04 6.71
N ILE A 4 3.10 17.19 5.84
CA ILE A 4 4.14 17.58 4.90
C ILE A 4 3.44 18.25 3.71
N CYS A 5 3.20 19.55 3.83
CA CYS A 5 2.71 20.35 2.73
C CYS A 5 3.83 20.59 1.72
N THR A 6 3.64 20.14 0.50
CA THR A 6 4.64 20.24 -0.56
C THR A 6 4.75 21.62 -1.18
N THR A 7 3.78 22.52 -0.98
CA THR A 7 3.83 23.90 -1.49
C THR A 7 3.21 24.91 -0.52
N PRO A 8 3.73 26.15 -0.44
CA PRO A 8 3.14 27.23 0.35
C PRO A 8 1.67 27.53 -0.03
N SER A 9 1.33 27.45 -1.31
CA SER A 9 -0.04 27.69 -1.81
C SER A 9 -1.06 26.71 -1.22
N PHE A 10 -0.67 25.46 -0.97
CA PHE A 10 -1.53 24.45 -0.34
C PHE A 10 -1.86 24.84 1.11
N VAL A 11 -0.84 25.26 1.89
CA VAL A 11 -1.03 25.70 3.29
C VAL A 11 -2.01 26.87 3.35
N PHE A 12 -1.85 27.87 2.50
CA PHE A 12 -2.76 29.03 2.46
C PHE A 12 -4.17 28.64 2.04
N SER A 13 -4.33 27.68 1.13
CA SER A 13 -5.64 27.17 0.72
C SER A 13 -6.36 26.45 1.87
N VAL A 14 -5.63 25.61 2.63
CA VAL A 14 -6.19 24.92 3.80
C VAL A 14 -6.59 25.90 4.90
N ILE A 15 -5.71 26.86 5.24
CA ILE A 15 -6.02 27.92 6.22
C ILE A 15 -7.23 28.73 5.78
N GLY A 16 -7.32 29.09 4.51
CA GLY A 16 -8.44 29.82 3.94
C GLY A 16 -9.74 29.00 3.99
N ALA A 17 -9.71 27.71 3.74
CA ALA A 17 -10.86 26.81 3.86
C ALA A 17 -11.32 26.67 5.30
N VAL A 18 -10.38 26.45 6.23
CA VAL A 18 -10.66 26.38 7.68
C VAL A 18 -11.34 27.67 8.17
N LYS A 19 -10.83 28.84 7.79
CA LYS A 19 -11.40 30.15 8.21
C LYS A 19 -12.80 30.40 7.64
N ARG A 20 -13.13 29.84 6.48
CA ARG A 20 -14.45 30.00 5.86
C ARG A 20 -15.45 28.91 6.24
N SER A 21 -14.96 27.83 6.80
CA SER A 21 -15.80 26.69 7.17
C SER A 21 -16.50 26.96 8.51
N GLU A 22 -17.81 26.75 8.56
CA GLU A 22 -18.57 26.67 9.81
C GLU A 22 -18.44 25.28 10.46
N SER A 23 -17.87 24.32 9.76
CA SER A 23 -17.64 22.95 10.21
C SER A 23 -16.30 22.83 10.95
N LYS A 24 -16.27 21.94 11.95
CA LYS A 24 -15.02 21.55 12.63
C LYS A 24 -14.13 20.62 11.81
N ALA A 25 -14.50 20.28 10.57
CA ALA A 25 -13.71 19.44 9.67
C ALA A 25 -13.61 20.03 8.26
N VAL A 26 -12.45 19.88 7.62
CA VAL A 26 -12.20 20.26 6.22
C VAL A 26 -11.54 19.10 5.51
N ILE A 27 -12.18 18.60 4.45
CA ILE A 27 -11.63 17.54 3.59
C ILE A 27 -10.68 18.17 2.57
N MET A 28 -9.49 17.59 2.47
CA MET A 28 -8.45 18.03 1.56
C MET A 28 -8.27 16.99 0.44
N LYS A 29 -8.40 17.42 -0.80
CA LYS A 29 -8.23 16.53 -1.96
C LYS A 29 -6.86 15.84 -1.92
N HIS A 30 -6.86 14.52 -2.02
CA HIS A 30 -5.70 13.63 -1.97
C HIS A 30 -4.91 13.58 -0.65
N HIS A 31 -5.35 14.31 0.40
CA HIS A 31 -4.59 14.46 1.66
C HIS A 31 -5.35 13.99 2.91
N GLY A 32 -6.65 13.66 2.77
CA GLY A 32 -7.50 13.29 3.91
C GLY A 32 -8.26 14.48 4.49
N ALA A 33 -8.33 14.62 5.82
CA ALA A 33 -9.08 15.69 6.49
C ALA A 33 -8.27 16.38 7.59
N VAL A 34 -8.61 17.65 7.85
CA VAL A 34 -8.20 18.37 9.05
C VAL A 34 -9.43 18.47 9.96
N CYS A 35 -9.33 17.95 11.18
CA CYS A 35 -10.35 18.03 12.21
C CYS A 35 -9.88 18.97 13.32
N MET A 36 -10.76 19.82 13.80
CA MET A 36 -10.47 20.92 14.73
C MET A 36 -11.30 20.77 16.00
N GLY A 37 -10.68 21.09 17.12
CA GLY A 37 -11.33 21.09 18.42
C GLY A 37 -10.68 22.09 19.38
N THR A 38 -11.33 22.35 20.49
CA THR A 38 -10.82 23.20 21.59
C THR A 38 -9.84 22.43 22.47
N SER A 39 -9.84 21.09 22.40
CA SER A 39 -8.88 20.18 23.03
C SER A 39 -8.54 19.06 22.04
N TYR A 40 -7.57 18.21 22.42
CA TYR A 40 -7.23 17.00 21.67
C TYR A 40 -8.43 16.04 21.56
N GLU A 41 -9.12 15.83 22.67
CA GLU A 41 -10.30 14.96 22.76
C GLU A 41 -11.45 15.45 21.88
N ASP A 42 -11.70 16.78 21.86
CA ASP A 42 -12.72 17.41 20.99
C ASP A 42 -12.34 17.22 19.50
N ALA A 43 -11.10 17.48 19.14
CA ALA A 43 -10.62 17.27 17.76
C ALA A 43 -10.67 15.78 17.34
N PHE A 44 -10.34 14.86 18.25
CA PHE A 44 -10.40 13.43 18.01
C PHE A 44 -11.85 12.93 17.83
N ALA A 45 -12.78 13.45 18.65
CA ALA A 45 -14.21 13.14 18.51
C ALA A 45 -14.75 13.60 17.14
N VAL A 46 -14.32 14.78 16.66
CA VAL A 46 -14.66 15.25 15.29
C VAL A 46 -14.11 14.31 14.22
N ALA A 47 -12.88 13.82 14.37
CA ALA A 47 -12.28 12.89 13.42
C ALA A 47 -13.05 11.56 13.38
N THR A 48 -13.39 11.00 14.55
CA THR A 48 -14.18 9.76 14.64
C THR A 48 -15.57 9.93 14.00
N ALA A 49 -16.26 11.02 14.30
CA ALA A 49 -17.55 11.30 13.71
C ALA A 49 -17.49 11.47 12.19
N LEU A 50 -16.40 12.05 11.66
CA LEU A 50 -16.19 12.17 10.22
C LEU A 50 -15.94 10.79 9.58
N GLU A 51 -15.15 9.93 10.21
CA GLU A 51 -14.93 8.56 9.74
C GLU A 51 -16.24 7.77 9.68
N ASP A 52 -17.04 7.80 10.74
CA ASP A 52 -18.36 7.13 10.81
C ASP A 52 -19.30 7.59 9.68
N VAL A 53 -19.31 8.89 9.39
CA VAL A 53 -20.15 9.44 8.30
C VAL A 53 -19.62 8.98 6.94
N CYS A 54 -18.30 8.99 6.73
CA CYS A 54 -17.70 8.53 5.49
C CYS A 54 -17.95 7.03 5.26
N GLU A 55 -17.85 6.21 6.30
CA GLU A 55 -18.12 4.79 6.22
C GLU A 55 -19.58 4.50 5.84
N LYS A 56 -20.54 5.15 6.51
CA LYS A 56 -21.97 5.04 6.19
C LYS A 56 -22.25 5.43 4.74
N PHE A 57 -21.66 6.55 4.28
CA PHE A 57 -21.82 7.02 2.91
C PHE A 57 -21.30 6.00 1.87
N ILE A 58 -20.19 5.33 2.17
CA ILE A 58 -19.62 4.30 1.29
C ILE A 58 -20.51 3.05 1.30
N ILE A 59 -21.01 2.61 2.46
CA ILE A 59 -21.92 1.47 2.59
C ILE A 59 -23.23 1.73 1.84
N GLU A 60 -23.86 2.89 2.04
CA GLU A 60 -25.07 3.30 1.33
C GLU A 60 -24.84 3.26 -0.19
N ARG A 61 -23.72 3.78 -0.66
CA ARG A 61 -23.36 3.72 -2.09
C ARG A 61 -23.23 2.29 -2.61
N CYS A 62 -22.64 1.37 -1.84
CA CYS A 62 -22.58 -0.04 -2.20
C CYS A 62 -23.97 -0.67 -2.28
N CYS A 63 -24.85 -0.35 -1.34
CA CYS A 63 -26.23 -0.83 -1.33
C CYS A 63 -26.99 -0.34 -2.56
N ASP A 64 -26.87 0.95 -2.90
CA ASP A 64 -27.48 1.55 -4.08
C ASP A 64 -27.06 0.84 -5.38
N ILE A 65 -25.75 0.60 -5.55
CA ILE A 65 -25.21 -0.03 -6.76
C ILE A 65 -25.56 -1.51 -6.84
N SER A 66 -25.51 -2.22 -5.69
CA SER A 66 -25.74 -3.67 -5.63
C SER A 66 -27.21 -4.07 -5.56
N GLY A 67 -28.11 -3.13 -5.22
CA GLY A 67 -29.51 -3.38 -4.93
C GLY A 67 -29.74 -4.21 -3.64
N LYS A 68 -28.72 -4.34 -2.78
CA LYS A 68 -28.81 -5.06 -1.50
C LYS A 68 -29.20 -4.12 -0.37
N ALA A 69 -29.99 -4.60 0.58
CA ALA A 69 -30.23 -3.90 1.83
C ALA A 69 -28.96 -3.88 2.71
N VAL A 70 -28.84 -2.89 3.60
CA VAL A 70 -27.66 -2.72 4.48
C VAL A 70 -27.43 -3.97 5.33
N GLU A 71 -28.50 -4.62 5.83
CA GLU A 71 -28.42 -5.82 6.65
C GLU A 71 -27.92 -7.07 5.90
N ALA A 72 -28.01 -7.06 4.56
CA ALA A 72 -27.53 -8.14 3.70
C ALA A 72 -26.15 -7.84 3.09
N PHE A 73 -25.52 -6.75 3.51
CA PHE A 73 -24.25 -6.29 2.96
C PHE A 73 -23.08 -6.85 3.79
N SER A 74 -22.24 -7.68 3.17
CA SER A 74 -21.10 -8.34 3.83
C SER A 74 -19.88 -7.42 4.03
N GLY A 75 -19.82 -6.29 3.33
CA GLY A 75 -18.75 -5.32 3.40
C GLY A 75 -18.31 -4.79 2.03
N VAL A 76 -17.66 -3.63 2.02
CA VAL A 76 -17.18 -2.96 0.79
C VAL A 76 -16.12 -3.79 0.07
N VAL A 77 -15.20 -4.39 0.84
CA VAL A 77 -14.10 -5.20 0.31
C VAL A 77 -14.64 -6.46 -0.38
N ASP A 78 -15.61 -7.13 0.25
CA ASP A 78 -16.24 -8.33 -0.31
C ASP A 78 -16.98 -8.01 -1.61
N TYR A 79 -17.78 -6.94 -1.59
CA TYR A 79 -18.48 -6.47 -2.79
C TYR A 79 -17.54 -6.19 -3.95
N VAL A 80 -16.48 -5.38 -3.72
CA VAL A 80 -15.49 -5.05 -4.75
C VAL A 80 -14.74 -6.29 -5.22
N THR A 81 -14.42 -7.21 -4.29
CA THR A 81 -13.78 -8.49 -4.61
C THR A 81 -14.66 -9.34 -5.53
N ASP A 82 -15.96 -9.44 -5.23
CA ASP A 82 -16.90 -10.21 -6.04
C ASP A 82 -17.07 -9.61 -7.43
N VAL A 83 -17.15 -8.28 -7.53
CA VAL A 83 -17.18 -7.57 -8.82
C VAL A 83 -15.92 -7.86 -9.64
N ILE A 84 -14.73 -7.82 -9.02
CA ILE A 84 -13.48 -8.13 -9.72
C ILE A 84 -13.45 -9.59 -10.19
N LYS A 85 -13.84 -10.53 -9.32
CA LYS A 85 -13.82 -11.98 -9.62
C LYS A 85 -14.85 -12.38 -10.66
N SER A 86 -16.00 -11.71 -10.74
CA SER A 86 -17.03 -11.95 -11.74
C SER A 86 -16.65 -11.49 -13.15
N GLY A 87 -15.59 -10.70 -13.28
CA GLY A 87 -15.13 -10.22 -14.58
C GLY A 87 -14.49 -11.33 -15.44
N ASP A 88 -14.84 -11.39 -16.74
CA ASP A 88 -14.39 -12.43 -17.69
C ASP A 88 -12.86 -12.57 -17.79
N LYS A 89 -12.12 -11.53 -17.45
CA LYS A 89 -10.65 -11.48 -17.52
C LYS A 89 -9.96 -11.92 -16.23
N TYR A 90 -10.72 -12.13 -15.14
CA TYR A 90 -10.12 -12.57 -13.90
C TYR A 90 -9.59 -14.00 -14.06
N ARG A 91 -8.38 -14.22 -13.61
CA ARG A 91 -7.74 -15.54 -13.48
C ARG A 91 -7.02 -15.55 -12.14
N ALA A 92 -7.38 -16.49 -11.29
CA ALA A 92 -6.75 -16.64 -9.98
C ALA A 92 -5.26 -17.00 -10.11
N ALA A 93 -4.45 -16.43 -9.23
CA ALA A 93 -3.05 -16.84 -9.05
C ALA A 93 -2.94 -17.87 -7.91
N THR A 94 -1.81 -18.57 -7.88
CA THR A 94 -1.51 -19.52 -6.79
C THR A 94 -1.28 -18.72 -5.51
N GLU A 95 -1.95 -19.10 -4.43
CA GLU A 95 -1.76 -18.49 -3.11
C GLU A 95 -0.52 -19.08 -2.44
N PHE A 96 0.13 -18.29 -1.61
CA PHE A 96 1.27 -18.68 -0.77
C PHE A 96 1.28 -17.84 0.53
N ALA A 97 1.95 -18.36 1.56
CA ALA A 97 2.03 -17.67 2.84
C ALA A 97 2.86 -16.38 2.73
N PRO A 98 2.46 -15.28 3.43
CA PRO A 98 3.27 -14.08 3.51
C PRO A 98 4.53 -14.34 4.32
N CYS A 99 5.65 -13.79 3.91
CA CYS A 99 6.87 -13.79 4.71
C CYS A 99 7.56 -12.42 4.67
N ASN A 100 8.28 -12.12 5.73
CA ASN A 100 9.08 -10.92 5.85
C ASN A 100 10.55 -11.27 5.75
N SER A 101 11.39 -10.30 5.43
CA SER A 101 12.83 -10.55 5.37
C SER A 101 13.67 -9.33 5.68
N ALA A 102 14.90 -9.60 6.15
CA ALA A 102 15.94 -8.61 6.39
C ALA A 102 17.25 -9.04 5.77
N ARG A 103 17.99 -8.09 5.17
CA ARG A 103 19.37 -8.27 4.74
C ARG A 103 20.32 -7.84 5.87
N LYS A 104 21.26 -8.70 6.22
CA LYS A 104 22.38 -8.37 7.14
C LYS A 104 23.68 -8.81 6.48
N GLY A 105 24.46 -7.87 5.96
CA GLY A 105 25.66 -8.15 5.18
C GLY A 105 25.32 -8.97 3.93
N ASN A 106 25.96 -10.13 3.79
CA ASN A 106 25.76 -11.05 2.67
C ASN A 106 24.63 -12.07 2.91
N PHE A 107 23.86 -11.93 3.96
CA PHE A 107 22.82 -12.89 4.32
C PHE A 107 21.43 -12.28 4.24
N LEU A 108 20.50 -13.08 3.77
CA LEU A 108 19.07 -12.87 3.77
C LEU A 108 18.48 -13.72 4.90
N PHE A 109 17.77 -13.07 5.82
CA PHE A 109 16.94 -13.71 6.83
C PHE A 109 15.50 -13.60 6.35
N VAL A 110 14.83 -14.72 6.07
CA VAL A 110 13.47 -14.74 5.53
C VAL A 110 12.63 -15.75 6.29
N GLY A 111 11.43 -15.35 6.70
CA GLY A 111 10.53 -16.22 7.47
C GLY A 111 9.10 -15.72 7.51
N GLU A 112 8.20 -16.63 7.76
CA GLU A 112 6.82 -16.35 8.13
C GLU A 112 6.76 -15.88 9.57
N GLU A 113 5.73 -15.13 9.92
CA GLU A 113 5.52 -14.66 11.28
C GLU A 113 5.41 -15.85 12.26
N GLY A 114 6.09 -15.74 13.40
CA GLY A 114 6.12 -16.80 14.43
C GLY A 114 6.99 -18.01 14.12
N LYS A 115 7.64 -18.08 12.95
CA LYS A 115 8.54 -19.15 12.57
C LYS A 115 10.02 -18.70 12.62
N HIS A 116 10.93 -19.67 12.80
CA HIS A 116 12.36 -19.38 12.67
C HIS A 116 12.71 -19.03 11.23
N ALA A 117 13.37 -17.88 11.04
CA ALA A 117 13.78 -17.44 9.71
C ALA A 117 14.83 -18.38 9.10
N ALA A 118 14.69 -18.71 7.83
CA ALA A 118 15.75 -19.31 7.02
C ALA A 118 16.87 -18.28 6.76
N ILE A 119 18.11 -18.73 6.72
CA ILE A 119 19.29 -17.91 6.44
C ILE A 119 19.83 -18.33 5.07
N ILE A 120 19.82 -17.41 4.12
CA ILE A 120 20.22 -17.64 2.74
C ILE A 120 21.42 -16.75 2.41
N ASP A 121 22.46 -17.32 1.83
CA ASP A 121 23.60 -16.57 1.28
C ASP A 121 23.15 -15.81 0.04
N LEU A 122 23.26 -14.48 0.05
CA LEU A 122 22.80 -13.65 -1.06
C LEU A 122 23.57 -13.85 -2.35
N LYS A 123 24.82 -14.30 -2.29
CA LYS A 123 25.65 -14.51 -3.48
C LYS A 123 25.24 -15.77 -4.21
N SER A 124 25.13 -16.88 -3.50
CA SER A 124 24.82 -18.20 -4.08
C SER A 124 23.34 -18.51 -4.15
N GLY A 125 22.50 -17.92 -3.29
CA GLY A 125 21.11 -18.29 -3.09
C GLY A 125 20.91 -19.57 -2.28
N ALA A 126 22.00 -20.15 -1.74
CA ALA A 126 21.92 -21.36 -0.93
C ALA A 126 21.50 -21.06 0.49
N GLN A 127 20.68 -21.91 1.10
CA GLN A 127 20.43 -21.88 2.53
C GLN A 127 21.71 -22.29 3.28
N VAL A 128 22.08 -21.50 4.28
CA VAL A 128 23.27 -21.74 5.13
C VAL A 128 22.92 -21.99 6.60
N GLY A 129 21.63 -21.87 6.95
CA GLY A 129 21.15 -22.13 8.31
C GLY A 129 19.71 -21.69 8.51
N GLY A 130 19.28 -21.66 9.78
CA GLY A 130 17.94 -21.21 10.19
C GLY A 130 16.85 -22.25 9.99
N GLY A 131 15.62 -21.75 9.89
CA GLY A 131 14.41 -22.55 9.76
C GLY A 131 14.13 -23.04 8.33
N GLU A 132 12.89 -23.42 8.09
CA GLU A 132 12.39 -23.85 6.78
C GLU A 132 12.35 -22.68 5.80
N ILE A 133 12.67 -22.95 4.53
CA ILE A 133 12.63 -21.93 3.46
C ILE A 133 11.17 -21.68 3.07
N PRO A 134 10.65 -20.44 3.20
CA PRO A 134 9.33 -20.11 2.70
C PRO A 134 9.22 -20.18 1.18
N ASP A 135 8.04 -20.50 0.66
CA ASP A 135 7.76 -20.56 -0.80
C ASP A 135 8.14 -19.30 -1.56
N SER A 136 8.06 -18.14 -0.91
CA SER A 136 8.40 -16.84 -1.50
C SER A 136 9.85 -16.37 -1.27
N ALA A 137 10.71 -17.19 -0.67
CA ALA A 137 12.11 -16.84 -0.40
C ALA A 137 12.87 -16.37 -1.66
N ASP A 138 12.69 -17.08 -2.79
CA ASP A 138 13.29 -16.71 -4.09
C ASP A 138 12.82 -15.32 -4.58
N LEU A 139 11.59 -14.91 -4.25
CA LEU A 139 11.09 -13.60 -4.57
C LEU A 139 11.88 -12.51 -3.84
N HIS A 140 12.09 -12.70 -2.52
CA HIS A 140 12.88 -11.79 -1.69
C HIS A 140 14.34 -11.75 -2.16
N TRP A 141 14.94 -12.90 -2.38
CA TRP A 141 16.30 -13.00 -2.93
C TRP A 141 16.45 -12.24 -4.26
N ALA A 142 15.51 -12.40 -5.19
CA ALA A 142 15.55 -11.71 -6.49
C ALA A 142 15.44 -10.18 -6.35
N ILE A 143 14.69 -9.69 -5.36
CA ILE A 143 14.60 -8.24 -5.05
C ILE A 143 15.95 -7.74 -4.52
N TYR A 144 16.54 -8.41 -3.53
CA TYR A 144 17.83 -8.01 -2.96
C TYR A 144 18.97 -8.07 -3.99
N LYS A 145 18.94 -9.01 -4.91
CA LYS A 145 19.93 -9.08 -6.02
C LYS A 145 19.85 -7.91 -6.98
N LYS A 146 18.72 -7.21 -7.01
CA LYS A 146 18.45 -6.10 -7.93
C LYS A 146 18.46 -4.73 -7.26
N ARG A 147 18.31 -4.67 -5.95
CA ARG A 147 18.10 -3.46 -5.15
C ARG A 147 19.08 -3.46 -3.96
N ASP A 148 20.24 -2.82 -4.15
CA ASP A 148 21.22 -2.68 -3.08
C ASP A 148 20.81 -1.71 -1.98
N ASP A 149 19.85 -0.84 -2.29
CA ASP A 149 19.26 0.12 -1.37
C ASP A 149 18.15 -0.47 -0.46
N VAL A 150 17.76 -1.73 -0.69
CA VAL A 150 16.75 -2.43 0.11
C VAL A 150 17.42 -3.34 1.13
N ASN A 151 17.06 -3.20 2.41
CA ASN A 151 17.49 -4.08 3.49
C ASN A 151 16.33 -4.78 4.21
N TYR A 152 15.09 -4.32 4.01
CA TYR A 152 13.90 -4.90 4.63
C TYR A 152 12.80 -5.06 3.59
N ILE A 153 12.12 -6.22 3.65
CA ILE A 153 10.96 -6.55 2.84
C ILE A 153 9.85 -7.02 3.78
N ARG A 154 8.67 -6.41 3.63
CA ARG A 154 7.44 -6.82 4.30
C ARG A 154 6.44 -7.28 3.24
N HIS A 155 5.66 -8.30 3.58
CA HIS A 155 4.62 -8.83 2.73
C HIS A 155 3.28 -8.72 3.44
N THR A 156 2.45 -7.76 3.05
CA THR A 156 1.10 -7.58 3.59
C THR A 156 0.06 -8.33 2.76
N LYS A 157 -0.84 -9.04 3.44
CA LYS A 157 -2.07 -9.65 2.88
C LYS A 157 -3.32 -9.06 3.53
N GLU A 158 -3.25 -7.82 3.95
CA GLU A 158 -4.41 -7.07 4.42
C GLU A 158 -5.51 -7.09 3.34
N GLU A 159 -6.78 -7.19 3.73
CA GLU A 159 -7.90 -7.51 2.84
C GLU A 159 -8.07 -6.54 1.66
N ASN A 160 -7.93 -5.23 1.90
CA ASN A 160 -8.02 -4.22 0.84
C ASN A 160 -6.85 -4.34 -0.15
N VAL A 161 -5.65 -4.70 0.35
CA VAL A 161 -4.47 -4.90 -0.49
C VAL A 161 -4.64 -6.13 -1.37
N VAL A 162 -5.17 -7.22 -0.80
CA VAL A 162 -5.49 -8.44 -1.56
C VAL A 162 -6.57 -8.15 -2.60
N ALA A 163 -7.65 -7.42 -2.25
CA ALA A 163 -8.70 -7.05 -3.18
C ALA A 163 -8.14 -6.26 -4.37
N MET A 164 -7.32 -5.22 -4.13
CA MET A 164 -6.70 -4.44 -5.19
C MET A 164 -5.70 -5.23 -6.03
N SER A 165 -4.99 -6.18 -5.43
CA SER A 165 -4.06 -7.06 -6.15
C SER A 165 -4.77 -7.98 -7.16
N ARG A 166 -6.03 -8.37 -6.89
CA ARG A 166 -6.86 -9.19 -7.78
C ARG A 166 -7.18 -8.51 -9.10
N LYS A 167 -7.25 -7.19 -9.11
CA LYS A 167 -7.55 -6.42 -10.31
C LYS A 167 -6.50 -6.61 -11.43
N GLY A 168 -5.25 -6.89 -11.06
CA GLY A 168 -4.17 -7.17 -12.01
C GLY A 168 -3.66 -5.95 -12.79
N ASN A 169 -4.22 -4.78 -12.57
CA ASN A 169 -3.87 -3.54 -13.24
C ASN A 169 -2.79 -2.77 -12.47
N THR A 170 -2.18 -1.79 -13.13
CA THR A 170 -1.32 -0.82 -12.44
C THR A 170 -2.19 0.15 -11.64
N MET A 171 -1.99 0.19 -10.33
CA MET A 171 -2.64 1.15 -9.45
C MET A 171 -1.95 2.51 -9.54
N LYS A 172 -2.73 3.56 -9.78
CA LYS A 172 -2.28 4.95 -9.72
C LYS A 172 -2.65 5.54 -8.36
N PRO A 173 -1.76 6.32 -7.73
CA PRO A 173 -2.03 6.85 -6.40
C PRO A 173 -3.20 7.83 -6.38
N LEU A 174 -4.09 7.64 -5.42
CA LEU A 174 -5.18 8.56 -5.07
C LEU A 174 -4.77 9.49 -3.93
N LEU A 175 -3.77 9.08 -3.14
CA LEU A 175 -3.22 9.80 -2.00
C LEU A 175 -1.77 10.20 -2.28
N ASP A 176 -1.36 11.35 -1.77
CA ASP A 176 -0.03 11.91 -1.95
C ASP A 176 1.06 11.08 -1.24
N ASP A 177 0.78 10.58 -0.02
CA ASP A 177 1.68 9.70 0.72
C ASP A 177 1.94 8.39 -0.03
N LEU A 178 0.92 7.82 -0.69
CA LEU A 178 1.09 6.64 -1.54
C LEU A 178 2.03 6.93 -2.72
N ALA A 179 1.88 8.09 -3.36
CA ALA A 179 2.79 8.50 -4.43
C ALA A 179 4.22 8.73 -3.92
N GLN A 180 4.35 9.34 -2.75
CA GLN A 180 5.64 9.68 -2.14
C GLN A 180 6.41 8.43 -1.72
N LEU A 181 5.80 7.56 -0.89
CA LEU A 181 6.47 6.43 -0.26
C LEU A 181 6.50 5.20 -1.15
N CYS A 182 5.35 4.79 -1.68
CA CYS A 182 5.24 3.53 -2.45
C CYS A 182 5.69 3.70 -3.90
N GLY A 183 5.35 4.83 -4.52
CA GLY A 183 5.77 5.17 -5.87
C GLY A 183 4.64 5.74 -6.73
N PRO A 184 5.00 6.35 -7.87
CA PRO A 184 4.04 7.05 -8.74
C PRO A 184 3.12 6.10 -9.54
N LYS A 185 3.44 4.82 -9.61
CA LYS A 185 2.68 3.75 -10.27
C LYS A 185 3.01 2.42 -9.61
N ILE A 186 2.05 1.81 -8.95
CA ILE A 186 2.23 0.51 -8.30
C ILE A 186 1.73 -0.56 -9.25
N LYS A 187 2.64 -1.36 -9.77
CA LYS A 187 2.33 -2.44 -10.73
C LYS A 187 1.85 -3.67 -9.99
N THR A 188 1.03 -4.47 -10.68
CA THR A 188 0.71 -5.84 -10.25
C THR A 188 1.57 -6.83 -11.04
N ALA A 189 2.12 -7.82 -10.35
CA ALA A 189 2.86 -8.93 -10.95
C ALA A 189 2.35 -10.27 -10.41
N ILE A 190 2.57 -11.34 -11.15
CA ILE A 190 2.24 -12.71 -10.74
C ILE A 190 3.51 -13.36 -10.21
N PHE A 191 3.45 -13.88 -8.99
CA PHE A 191 4.40 -14.83 -8.45
C PHE A 191 3.76 -16.20 -8.41
N ASN A 192 4.50 -17.23 -8.80
CA ASN A 192 4.06 -18.62 -8.75
C ASN A 192 5.15 -19.44 -8.02
N PRO A 193 4.84 -20.00 -6.84
CA PRO A 193 5.80 -20.80 -6.07
C PRO A 193 6.27 -22.06 -6.82
N ASN A 194 5.54 -22.52 -7.83
CA ASN A 194 5.97 -23.64 -8.67
C ASN A 194 6.89 -23.22 -9.84
N GLU A 195 7.06 -21.90 -10.07
CA GLU A 195 7.91 -21.31 -11.12
C GLU A 195 8.75 -20.15 -10.56
N THR A 196 9.39 -20.35 -9.40
CA THR A 196 9.99 -19.29 -8.60
C THR A 196 11.02 -18.47 -9.37
N LEU A 197 11.97 -19.09 -10.06
CA LEU A 197 13.07 -18.41 -10.77
C LEU A 197 12.59 -17.41 -11.82
N LYS A 198 11.53 -17.74 -12.56
CA LYS A 198 10.98 -16.90 -13.63
C LYS A 198 10.10 -15.79 -13.05
N THR A 199 9.24 -16.15 -12.12
CA THR A 199 8.22 -15.24 -11.58
C THR A 199 8.82 -14.24 -10.60
N SER A 200 9.80 -14.62 -9.77
CA SER A 200 10.57 -13.71 -8.91
C SER A 200 11.25 -12.59 -9.69
N LYS A 201 11.91 -12.91 -10.80
CA LYS A 201 12.53 -11.90 -11.68
C LYS A 201 11.50 -10.92 -12.26
N ARG A 202 10.30 -11.41 -12.59
CA ARG A 202 9.19 -10.56 -13.09
C ARG A 202 8.70 -9.60 -12.01
N VAL A 203 8.51 -10.09 -10.79
CA VAL A 203 8.11 -9.25 -9.66
C VAL A 203 9.18 -8.19 -9.35
N ALA A 204 10.44 -8.59 -9.25
CA ALA A 204 11.55 -7.66 -9.03
C ALA A 204 11.68 -6.61 -10.17
N LYS A 205 11.34 -6.98 -11.42
CA LYS A 205 11.25 -6.04 -12.55
C LYS A 205 10.05 -5.10 -12.42
N ALA A 206 8.90 -5.60 -11.98
CA ALA A 206 7.68 -4.80 -11.78
C ALA A 206 7.86 -3.79 -10.65
N LEU A 207 8.46 -4.19 -9.52
CA LEU A 207 8.84 -3.30 -8.42
C LEU A 207 9.74 -2.15 -8.94
N GLY A 208 10.77 -2.47 -9.71
CA GLY A 208 11.68 -1.47 -10.29
C GLY A 208 12.34 -0.61 -9.20
N LYS A 209 12.16 0.71 -9.30
CA LYS A 209 12.64 1.69 -8.30
C LYS A 209 11.57 2.12 -7.28
N ASN A 210 10.37 1.56 -7.35
CA ASN A 210 9.31 1.81 -6.37
C ASN A 210 9.60 1.07 -5.05
N ASN A 211 8.88 1.43 -4.01
CA ASN A 211 8.99 0.74 -2.74
C ASN A 211 7.83 -0.23 -2.48
N ALA A 212 6.87 -0.34 -3.41
CA ALA A 212 5.80 -1.33 -3.34
C ALA A 212 5.48 -1.93 -4.71
N VAL A 213 5.02 -3.18 -4.71
CA VAL A 213 4.48 -3.92 -5.87
C VAL A 213 3.36 -4.82 -5.39
N LEU A 214 2.23 -4.82 -6.11
CA LEU A 214 1.12 -5.75 -5.86
C LEU A 214 1.46 -7.13 -6.41
N ILE A 215 1.13 -8.16 -5.64
CA ILE A 215 1.26 -9.56 -6.07
C ILE A 215 -0.14 -10.11 -6.28
N LYS A 216 -0.46 -10.50 -7.50
CA LYS A 216 -1.80 -10.98 -7.88
C LYS A 216 -2.34 -12.00 -6.89
N ASP A 217 -3.51 -11.72 -6.31
CA ASP A 217 -4.22 -12.50 -5.27
C ASP A 217 -3.47 -12.69 -3.93
N ASN A 218 -2.27 -12.11 -3.80
CA ASN A 218 -1.39 -12.32 -2.64
C ASN A 218 -0.96 -11.01 -1.96
N GLY A 219 -1.70 -9.92 -2.14
CA GLY A 219 -1.42 -8.67 -1.46
C GLY A 219 -0.27 -7.87 -2.07
N ALA A 220 0.68 -7.40 -1.27
CA ALA A 220 1.79 -6.54 -1.72
C ALA A 220 3.11 -6.85 -1.04
N ILE A 221 4.20 -6.65 -1.77
CA ILE A 221 5.56 -6.57 -1.25
C ILE A 221 5.90 -5.09 -1.07
N CYS A 222 6.33 -4.73 0.14
CA CYS A 222 6.77 -3.41 0.56
C CYS A 222 8.24 -3.46 0.95
N VAL A 223 9.06 -2.52 0.48
CA VAL A 223 10.52 -2.57 0.63
C VAL A 223 11.10 -1.24 1.10
N ALA A 224 12.13 -1.29 1.94
CA ALA A 224 12.89 -0.10 2.34
C ALA A 224 14.33 -0.43 2.78
N GLY A 225 15.11 0.63 3.06
CA GLY A 225 16.47 0.54 3.56
C GLY A 225 16.58 0.27 5.05
N ASN A 226 15.53 0.49 5.83
CA ASN A 226 15.43 0.19 7.25
C ASN A 226 14.03 -0.32 7.60
N GLU A 227 13.88 -0.88 8.79
CA GLU A 227 12.66 -1.54 9.25
C GLU A 227 11.50 -0.56 9.40
N TYR A 228 11.75 0.57 10.05
CA TYR A 228 10.75 1.62 10.27
C TYR A 228 10.16 2.15 8.94
N ASP A 229 11.01 2.41 7.95
CA ASP A 229 10.55 2.85 6.63
C ASP A 229 9.78 1.73 5.91
N ALA A 230 10.14 0.46 6.09
CA ALA A 230 9.42 -0.66 5.51
C ALA A 230 8.00 -0.79 6.09
N GLU A 231 7.85 -0.60 7.41
CA GLU A 231 6.54 -0.52 8.07
C GLU A 231 5.72 0.68 7.57
N ALA A 232 6.35 1.84 7.42
CA ALA A 232 5.69 3.03 6.91
C ALA A 232 5.18 2.82 5.46
N VAL A 233 5.97 2.17 4.60
CA VAL A 233 5.55 1.82 3.23
C VAL A 233 4.37 0.84 3.26
N GLU A 234 4.38 -0.16 4.13
CA GLU A 234 3.30 -1.13 4.31
C GLU A 234 1.99 -0.44 4.73
N LEU A 235 2.02 0.37 5.80
CA LEU A 235 0.85 1.10 6.30
C LEU A 235 0.26 2.06 5.25
N VAL A 236 1.13 2.74 4.50
CA VAL A 236 0.68 3.63 3.41
C VAL A 236 0.11 2.84 2.24
N MET A 237 0.66 1.65 1.96
CA MET A 237 0.11 0.75 0.94
C MET A 237 -1.29 0.26 1.31
N GLU A 238 -1.51 -0.14 2.57
CA GLU A 238 -2.81 -0.56 3.11
C GLU A 238 -3.83 0.57 3.03
N LYS A 239 -3.48 1.75 3.54
CA LYS A 239 -4.32 2.96 3.45
C LYS A 239 -4.68 3.30 2.00
N GLY A 240 -3.69 3.24 1.10
CA GLY A 240 -3.88 3.52 -0.33
C GLY A 240 -4.81 2.52 -1.01
N CYS A 241 -4.71 1.24 -0.66
CA CYS A 241 -5.61 0.20 -1.15
C CYS A 241 -7.03 0.34 -0.59
N LYS A 242 -7.20 0.63 0.71
CA LYS A 242 -8.51 0.93 1.30
C LYS A 242 -9.19 2.09 0.57
N THR A 243 -8.46 3.17 0.30
CA THR A 243 -8.96 4.29 -0.50
C THR A 243 -9.33 3.87 -1.92
N ALA A 244 -8.50 3.04 -2.56
CA ALA A 244 -8.75 2.57 -3.92
C ALA A 244 -9.97 1.65 -4.01
N VAL A 245 -10.19 0.77 -3.03
CA VAL A 245 -11.39 -0.08 -2.91
C VAL A 245 -12.66 0.79 -2.83
N GLY A 246 -12.67 1.80 -1.97
CA GLY A 246 -13.79 2.75 -1.91
C GLY A 246 -14.00 3.51 -3.23
N ALA A 247 -12.91 3.85 -3.91
CA ALA A 247 -12.96 4.57 -5.18
C ALA A 247 -13.54 3.74 -6.35
N GLU A 248 -13.48 2.40 -6.29
CA GLU A 248 -14.12 1.52 -7.29
C GLU A 248 -15.64 1.71 -7.38
N LEU A 249 -16.26 2.27 -6.35
CA LEU A 249 -17.70 2.58 -6.31
C LEU A 249 -18.07 3.85 -7.08
N TYR A 250 -17.08 4.62 -7.53
CA TYR A 250 -17.28 5.93 -8.15
C TYR A 250 -16.54 6.02 -9.47
N ALA A 251 -17.30 6.09 -10.58
CA ALA A 251 -16.75 6.13 -11.93
C ALA A 251 -15.86 7.36 -12.22
N GLU A 252 -16.04 8.46 -11.47
CA GLU A 252 -15.35 9.74 -11.72
C GLU A 252 -14.09 9.95 -10.87
N THR A 253 -13.63 8.93 -10.13
CA THR A 253 -12.44 9.07 -9.28
C THR A 253 -11.20 9.33 -10.13
N LYS A 254 -10.54 10.46 -9.89
CA LYS A 254 -9.35 10.88 -10.64
C LYS A 254 -8.09 10.71 -9.77
N PRO A 255 -7.13 9.87 -10.17
CA PRO A 255 -5.85 9.75 -9.48
C PRO A 255 -5.01 11.02 -9.63
N ILE A 256 -3.96 11.12 -8.80
CA ILE A 256 -2.94 12.17 -8.91
C ILE A 256 -2.32 12.13 -10.31
N GLY A 257 -2.08 13.32 -10.87
CA GLY A 257 -1.44 13.46 -12.17
C GLY A 257 -0.09 12.73 -12.23
N THR A 258 0.22 12.12 -13.37
CA THR A 258 1.45 11.31 -13.48
C THR A 258 2.72 12.12 -13.19
N LEU A 259 2.79 13.37 -13.65
CA LEU A 259 3.93 14.25 -13.40
C LEU A 259 4.04 14.61 -11.92
N ASP A 260 2.91 14.96 -11.29
CA ASP A 260 2.88 15.31 -9.87
C ASP A 260 3.29 14.13 -9.00
N ALA A 261 2.77 12.93 -9.29
CA ALA A 261 3.14 11.71 -8.57
C ALA A 261 4.65 11.39 -8.70
N HIS A 262 5.24 11.59 -9.88
CA HIS A 262 6.69 11.43 -10.07
C HIS A 262 7.50 12.47 -9.30
N LEU A 263 7.04 13.73 -9.31
CA LEU A 263 7.69 14.81 -8.59
C LEU A 263 7.64 14.58 -7.08
N MET A 264 6.48 14.18 -6.55
CA MET A 264 6.29 13.84 -5.14
C MET A 264 7.24 12.72 -4.69
N ASN A 265 7.33 11.63 -5.46
CA ASN A 265 8.22 10.51 -5.17
C ASN A 265 9.71 10.91 -5.24
N PHE A 266 10.08 11.74 -6.21
CA PHE A 266 11.43 12.24 -6.35
C PHE A 266 11.84 13.13 -5.16
N ILE A 267 10.99 14.08 -4.79
CA ILE A 267 11.24 14.98 -3.64
C ILE A 267 11.37 14.16 -2.36
N TYR A 268 10.51 13.18 -2.15
CA TYR A 268 10.58 12.30 -0.99
C TYR A 268 11.94 11.58 -0.93
N LYS A 269 12.37 10.95 -2.01
CA LYS A 269 13.64 10.21 -2.08
C LYS A 269 14.86 11.09 -1.88
N VAL A 270 14.86 12.31 -2.40
CA VAL A 270 16.01 13.22 -2.28
C VAL A 270 16.09 13.88 -0.92
N LYS A 271 14.96 14.29 -0.36
CA LYS A 271 14.90 15.19 0.80
C LYS A 271 14.64 14.47 2.12
N TYR A 272 13.83 13.41 2.11
CA TYR A 272 13.32 12.77 3.34
C TYR A 272 13.94 11.42 3.62
N SER A 273 14.18 10.55 2.62
CA SER A 273 14.79 9.24 2.84
C SER A 273 16.21 9.30 3.42
N LYS A 274 16.91 10.45 3.27
CA LYS A 274 18.24 10.68 3.84
C LYS A 274 18.24 11.18 5.29
N LYS A 275 17.09 11.60 5.83
CA LYS A 275 16.97 12.12 7.20
C LYS A 275 16.55 11.03 8.20
N ALA A 276 15.93 9.97 7.76
CA ALA A 276 15.47 8.85 8.60
C ALA A 276 16.61 7.93 9.08
N GLY A 277 17.83 8.12 8.61
CA GLY A 277 19.02 7.34 8.99
C GLY A 277 20.04 8.09 9.89
N LYS A 278 19.60 9.18 10.54
CA LYS A 278 20.43 9.90 11.52
C LYS A 278 19.81 9.89 12.89
#